data_3d73a7e4bfd615877d7b93bd9b149d5b
#
_entry.id   3d73a7e4bfd615877d7b93bd9b149d5b
#
_cell.length_a   1.000
_cell.length_b   1.000
_cell.length_c   1.000
_cell.angle_alpha   90.00
_cell.angle_beta   90.00
_cell.angle_gamma   90.00
#
_symmetry.space_group_name_H-M   'P 1'
#
loop_
_entity.id
_entity.type
_entity.pdbx_description
1 polymer ?
#
loop_
_entity_poly.entity_id
_entity_poly.type
_entity_poly.pdbx_seq_one_letter_code
_entity_poly.pdbx_strand_id
1 'polypeptide(L)'
;MNQMMTKRLLSLVAAGLVFAAFLAGCGSNAPESPKADAVKMEAIQTLKLAGKDVPLYELTGTELPHFVNSLLAVTVDAVYAPTQEKGEDDAHLWKFPMKGDKLSAGQEIGLMKRYWLTTNGQNVYFCQGNHVQGIYDGSAVIQAALSSNREGSVEAVYGNDTAYFHRSGASATAGITRATLTKDGFSNPKLLLATFGYMDQRKAAKDEVSPKLIAADADGFYMQWTARHGSNNGTGWTNPVYAFDPDGKELRSFEVNTGLAEGMQQASASGPIVVTQDYVGFTGRGLFRIFNKKTGAAVGDITYQIDGQIYTPDAIATDGTNHVYFTIYNRKQNVQHLYRLDLP
;
A
#
# COMPACT_ATOMS: atom_id res chain seq x y z
N MET A 1 -52.00 -34.44 18.49
CA MET A 1 -51.05 -33.33 18.54
C MET A 1 -49.97 -33.59 19.60
N ASN A 2 -49.32 -34.76 19.61
CA ASN A 2 -48.34 -35.14 20.65
C ASN A 2 -47.26 -36.15 20.17
N GLN A 3 -46.98 -36.23 18.87
CA GLN A 3 -45.93 -37.11 18.37
C GLN A 3 -44.78 -36.39 17.65
N MET A 4 -44.78 -35.09 17.54
CA MET A 4 -43.74 -34.31 16.85
C MET A 4 -42.72 -33.65 17.80
N MET A 5 -42.95 -33.64 19.09
CA MET A 5 -42.04 -33.01 20.07
C MET A 5 -40.97 -33.98 20.63
N THR A 6 -41.15 -35.26 20.52
CA THR A 6 -40.23 -36.26 21.10
C THR A 6 -39.03 -36.60 20.21
N LYS A 7 -39.06 -36.25 18.91
CA LYS A 7 -37.93 -36.51 17.99
C LYS A 7 -36.89 -35.43 17.94
N ARG A 8 -37.12 -34.25 18.52
CA ARG A 8 -36.16 -33.13 18.57
C ARG A 8 -35.29 -33.10 19.82
N LEU A 9 -35.65 -33.81 20.87
CA LEU A 9 -34.85 -33.84 22.10
C LEU A 9 -33.76 -34.94 22.09
N LEU A 10 -33.86 -35.96 21.24
CA LEU A 10 -32.86 -37.02 21.16
C LEU A 10 -31.68 -36.71 20.27
N SER A 11 -31.76 -35.69 19.41
CA SER A 11 -30.64 -35.26 18.55
C SER A 11 -29.68 -34.27 19.21
N LEU A 12 -30.05 -33.66 20.33
CA LEU A 12 -29.21 -32.72 21.08
C LEU A 12 -28.32 -33.39 22.15
N VAL A 13 -28.65 -34.61 22.58
CA VAL A 13 -27.86 -35.36 23.58
C VAL A 13 -26.73 -36.15 22.93
N ALA A 14 -26.86 -36.52 21.64
CA ALA A 14 -25.81 -37.22 20.90
C ALA A 14 -24.65 -36.32 20.44
N ALA A 15 -24.86 -35.01 20.32
CA ALA A 15 -23.78 -34.08 19.92
C ALA A 15 -22.92 -33.60 21.10
N GLY A 16 -23.42 -33.75 22.35
CA GLY A 16 -22.69 -33.34 23.55
C GLY A 16 -21.67 -34.34 24.07
N LEU A 17 -21.80 -35.63 23.70
CA LEU A 17 -20.93 -36.70 24.19
C LEU A 17 -19.72 -37.01 23.31
N VAL A 18 -19.67 -36.45 22.08
CA VAL A 18 -18.48 -36.60 21.19
C VAL A 18 -17.42 -35.56 21.48
N PHE A 19 -17.77 -34.44 22.17
CA PHE A 19 -16.81 -33.36 22.47
C PHE A 19 -16.00 -33.57 23.75
N ALA A 20 -16.39 -34.50 24.61
CA ALA A 20 -15.67 -34.79 25.87
C ALA A 20 -14.58 -35.87 25.76
N ALA A 21 -14.48 -36.57 24.64
CA ALA A 21 -13.49 -37.65 24.46
C ALA A 21 -12.18 -37.22 23.77
N PHE A 22 -12.08 -35.94 23.34
CA PHE A 22 -10.89 -35.42 22.64
C PHE A 22 -9.93 -34.59 23.52
N LEU A 23 -10.19 -34.48 24.83
CA LEU A 23 -9.33 -33.67 25.73
C LEU A 23 -8.41 -34.49 26.66
N ALA A 24 -8.33 -35.81 26.49
CA ALA A 24 -7.50 -36.66 27.35
C ALA A 24 -6.46 -37.47 26.54
N GLY A 25 -5.70 -36.79 25.67
CA GLY A 25 -4.65 -37.47 24.90
C GLY A 25 -3.71 -36.48 24.23
N CYS A 26 -3.11 -35.57 24.96
CA CYS A 26 -2.00 -34.73 24.47
C CYS A 26 -0.66 -35.40 24.79
N GLY A 27 -0.30 -36.42 24.01
CA GLY A 27 1.09 -36.72 23.71
C GLY A 27 1.53 -35.83 22.53
N SER A 28 2.51 -34.97 22.74
CA SER A 28 3.16 -34.09 21.81
C SER A 28 3.68 -34.79 20.57
N ASN A 29 2.95 -34.72 19.47
CA ASN A 29 3.43 -34.85 18.09
C ASN A 29 2.30 -34.39 17.16
N ALA A 30 1.99 -33.07 17.15
CA ALA A 30 1.28 -32.50 16.03
C ALA A 30 2.20 -32.67 14.81
N PRO A 31 1.71 -33.27 13.68
CA PRO A 31 2.50 -33.29 12.47
C PRO A 31 2.83 -31.84 12.13
N GLU A 32 4.13 -31.53 12.05
CA GLU A 32 4.57 -30.26 11.46
C GLU A 32 3.86 -30.14 10.11
N SER A 33 3.07 -29.09 9.96
CA SER A 33 2.54 -28.72 8.65
C SER A 33 3.73 -28.69 7.71
N PRO A 34 3.67 -29.35 6.55
CA PRO A 34 4.78 -29.33 5.60
C PRO A 34 5.11 -27.85 5.35
N LYS A 35 6.31 -27.42 5.75
CA LYS A 35 6.84 -26.12 5.35
C LYS A 35 6.78 -26.14 3.83
N ALA A 36 5.92 -25.29 3.26
CA ALA A 36 5.91 -25.12 1.83
C ALA A 36 7.35 -24.80 1.44
N ASP A 37 7.96 -25.64 0.59
CA ASP A 37 9.31 -25.42 0.11
C ASP A 37 9.37 -24.00 -0.41
N ALA A 38 10.18 -23.17 0.25
CA ALA A 38 10.35 -21.78 -0.16
C ALA A 38 10.89 -21.83 -1.60
N VAL A 39 10.13 -21.26 -2.53
CA VAL A 39 10.54 -21.21 -3.93
C VAL A 39 11.84 -20.43 -3.95
N LYS A 40 12.93 -21.10 -4.37
CA LYS A 40 14.23 -20.47 -4.47
C LYS A 40 14.19 -19.46 -5.62
N MET A 41 14.22 -18.17 -5.28
CA MET A 41 14.34 -17.10 -6.25
C MET A 41 15.82 -16.87 -6.57
N GLU A 42 16.10 -16.51 -7.83
CA GLU A 42 17.44 -16.15 -8.28
C GLU A 42 17.50 -14.63 -8.48
N ALA A 43 18.38 -13.96 -7.73
CA ALA A 43 18.58 -12.53 -7.88
C ALA A 43 19.28 -12.24 -9.21
N ILE A 44 18.70 -11.31 -10.00
CA ILE A 44 19.32 -10.85 -11.24
C ILE A 44 20.53 -9.94 -10.95
N GLN A 45 20.52 -9.30 -9.77
CA GLN A 45 21.57 -8.42 -9.32
C GLN A 45 21.56 -8.29 -7.79
N THR A 46 22.70 -7.96 -7.20
CA THR A 46 22.81 -7.57 -5.79
C THR A 46 23.22 -6.10 -5.71
N LEU A 47 22.37 -5.28 -5.13
CA LEU A 47 22.63 -3.89 -4.83
C LEU A 47 23.21 -3.75 -3.41
N LYS A 48 23.60 -2.55 -3.01
CA LYS A 48 24.16 -2.28 -1.67
C LYS A 48 23.36 -1.20 -0.96
N LEU A 49 23.06 -1.44 0.31
CA LEU A 49 22.48 -0.46 1.22
C LEU A 49 23.29 -0.47 2.52
N ALA A 50 23.98 0.63 2.82
CA ALA A 50 24.82 0.74 4.01
C ALA A 50 25.80 -0.45 4.21
N GLY A 51 26.36 -0.96 3.09
CA GLY A 51 27.27 -2.09 3.09
C GLY A 51 26.65 -3.49 3.12
N LYS A 52 25.32 -3.57 3.32
CA LYS A 52 24.57 -4.83 3.26
C LYS A 52 24.12 -5.14 1.83
N ASP A 53 24.01 -6.42 1.53
CA ASP A 53 23.48 -6.90 0.26
C ASP A 53 21.96 -6.73 0.22
N VAL A 54 21.49 -6.21 -0.93
CA VAL A 54 20.07 -6.06 -1.25
C VAL A 54 19.83 -6.76 -2.57
N PRO A 55 19.33 -7.99 -2.56
CA PRO A 55 19.06 -8.72 -3.79
C PRO A 55 17.90 -8.07 -4.55
N LEU A 56 18.08 -7.99 -5.87
CA LEU A 56 17.10 -7.53 -6.83
C LEU A 56 16.62 -8.71 -7.65
N TYR A 57 15.34 -8.92 -7.71
CA TYR A 57 14.69 -9.97 -8.51
C TYR A 57 13.82 -9.33 -9.58
N GLU A 58 13.74 -9.97 -10.74
CA GLU A 58 12.73 -9.66 -11.75
C GLU A 58 11.61 -10.68 -11.66
N LEU A 59 10.36 -10.21 -11.59
CA LEU A 59 9.19 -11.07 -11.60
C LEU A 59 8.82 -11.37 -13.05
N THR A 60 8.81 -12.64 -13.40
CA THR A 60 8.64 -13.14 -14.77
C THR A 60 7.52 -14.16 -14.86
N GLY A 61 7.20 -14.66 -16.04
CA GLY A 61 6.23 -15.75 -16.26
C GLY A 61 5.00 -15.34 -17.05
N THR A 62 4.69 -14.05 -17.10
CA THR A 62 3.67 -13.49 -17.99
C THR A 62 4.07 -12.11 -18.46
N GLU A 63 3.64 -11.71 -19.65
CA GLU A 63 3.77 -10.33 -20.09
C GLU A 63 2.84 -9.44 -19.27
N LEU A 64 3.37 -8.32 -18.80
CA LEU A 64 2.59 -7.34 -18.08
C LEU A 64 2.16 -6.22 -19.03
N PRO A 65 0.87 -5.88 -19.06
CA PRO A 65 0.41 -4.70 -19.78
C PRO A 65 0.97 -3.43 -19.12
N HIS A 66 0.92 -2.32 -19.83
CA HIS A 66 1.29 -1.04 -19.23
C HIS A 66 0.32 -0.67 -18.11
N PHE A 67 0.85 -0.50 -16.89
CA PHE A 67 0.09 -0.07 -15.74
C PHE A 67 -0.15 1.44 -15.78
N VAL A 68 -1.38 1.86 -15.55
CA VAL A 68 -1.73 3.27 -15.61
C VAL A 68 -1.60 3.93 -14.23
N ASN A 69 -1.34 5.24 -14.26
CA ASN A 69 -1.36 6.13 -13.10
C ASN A 69 -0.37 5.79 -11.98
N SER A 70 0.69 5.07 -12.29
CA SER A 70 1.73 4.71 -11.32
C SER A 70 1.18 4.01 -10.06
N LEU A 71 0.11 3.22 -10.22
CA LEU A 71 -0.54 2.51 -9.14
C LEU A 71 -0.13 1.04 -9.13
N LEU A 72 0.18 0.57 -7.95
CA LEU A 72 0.57 -0.81 -7.68
C LEU A 72 0.13 -1.17 -6.26
N ALA A 73 -0.47 -2.33 -6.08
CA ALA A 73 -0.70 -2.94 -4.78
C ALA A 73 -0.19 -4.39 -4.81
N VAL A 74 0.37 -4.85 -3.70
CA VAL A 74 0.97 -6.18 -3.63
C VAL A 74 0.52 -6.85 -2.34
N THR A 75 0.10 -8.10 -2.45
CA THR A 75 -0.10 -9.03 -1.35
C THR A 75 0.98 -10.12 -1.40
N VAL A 76 1.02 -10.98 -0.42
CA VAL A 76 2.01 -12.07 -0.37
C VAL A 76 1.91 -13.05 -1.56
N ASP A 77 0.77 -13.10 -2.24
CA ASP A 77 0.45 -14.08 -3.28
C ASP A 77 0.07 -13.46 -4.63
N ALA A 78 -0.01 -12.14 -4.73
CA ALA A 78 -0.41 -11.50 -5.97
C ALA A 78 0.02 -10.03 -6.08
N VAL A 79 0.13 -9.59 -7.33
CA VAL A 79 0.31 -8.20 -7.72
C VAL A 79 -0.99 -7.70 -8.33
N TYR A 80 -1.38 -6.48 -7.98
CA TYR A 80 -2.59 -5.82 -8.47
C TYR A 80 -2.22 -4.49 -9.12
N ALA A 81 -2.70 -4.28 -10.33
CA ALA A 81 -2.42 -3.06 -11.05
C ALA A 81 -3.57 -2.70 -12.01
N PRO A 82 -3.85 -1.41 -12.18
CA PRO A 82 -4.82 -0.96 -13.16
C PRO A 82 -4.22 -0.89 -14.56
N THR A 83 -5.00 -1.31 -15.54
CA THR A 83 -4.72 -1.10 -16.96
C THR A 83 -5.86 -0.31 -17.59
N GLN A 84 -5.60 0.35 -18.69
CA GLN A 84 -6.60 1.11 -19.43
C GLN A 84 -6.39 0.90 -20.92
N GLU A 85 -7.43 0.54 -21.62
CA GLU A 85 -7.38 0.48 -23.07
C GLU A 85 -7.45 1.89 -23.68
N LYS A 86 -6.86 2.03 -24.86
CA LYS A 86 -6.83 3.34 -25.53
C LYS A 86 -8.24 3.79 -25.91
N GLY A 87 -8.68 4.89 -25.30
CA GLY A 87 -9.99 5.51 -25.57
C GLY A 87 -11.04 5.16 -24.51
N GLU A 88 -10.71 4.39 -23.52
CA GLU A 88 -11.56 4.17 -22.34
C GLU A 88 -11.32 5.24 -21.28
N ASP A 89 -12.39 5.63 -20.58
CA ASP A 89 -12.32 6.57 -19.47
C ASP A 89 -12.03 5.87 -18.12
N ASP A 90 -12.41 4.59 -18.02
CA ASP A 90 -12.25 3.78 -16.83
C ASP A 90 -11.03 2.84 -16.98
N ALA A 91 -10.36 2.55 -15.88
CA ALA A 91 -9.32 1.53 -15.83
C ALA A 91 -9.91 0.20 -15.37
N HIS A 92 -9.24 -0.89 -15.73
CA HIS A 92 -9.55 -2.24 -15.28
C HIS A 92 -8.50 -2.69 -14.27
N LEU A 93 -8.94 -3.09 -13.07
CA LEU A 93 -8.04 -3.64 -12.07
C LEU A 93 -7.79 -5.12 -12.37
N TRP A 94 -6.53 -5.49 -12.46
CA TRP A 94 -6.07 -6.85 -12.70
C TRP A 94 -5.33 -7.42 -11.50
N LYS A 95 -5.51 -8.71 -11.26
CA LYS A 95 -4.73 -9.55 -10.34
C LYS A 95 -3.79 -10.43 -11.15
N PHE A 96 -2.50 -10.40 -10.83
CA PHE A 96 -1.49 -11.30 -11.34
C PHE A 96 -1.03 -12.20 -10.20
N PRO A 97 -1.50 -13.47 -10.10
CA PRO A 97 -1.08 -14.38 -9.05
C PRO A 97 0.44 -14.58 -9.08
N MET A 98 1.06 -14.61 -7.89
CA MET A 98 2.50 -14.66 -7.73
C MET A 98 2.91 -15.86 -6.89
N LYS A 99 3.99 -16.57 -7.31
CA LYS A 99 4.65 -17.60 -6.54
C LYS A 99 6.15 -17.46 -6.67
N GLY A 100 6.80 -16.95 -5.62
CA GLY A 100 8.21 -16.58 -5.68
C GLY A 100 8.43 -15.42 -6.65
N ASP A 101 9.26 -15.63 -7.67
CA ASP A 101 9.54 -14.67 -8.75
C ASP A 101 8.66 -14.91 -10.00
N LYS A 102 7.70 -15.84 -9.95
CA LYS A 102 6.85 -16.20 -11.09
C LYS A 102 5.47 -15.61 -10.95
N LEU A 103 5.07 -14.88 -11.99
CA LEU A 103 3.72 -14.37 -12.19
C LEU A 103 2.93 -15.33 -13.10
N SER A 104 1.66 -15.49 -12.78
CA SER A 104 0.69 -16.17 -13.65
C SER A 104 -0.09 -15.16 -14.48
N ALA A 105 -0.80 -15.64 -15.49
CA ALA A 105 -1.68 -14.82 -16.33
C ALA A 105 -2.65 -13.99 -15.47
N GLY A 106 -2.84 -12.75 -15.88
CA GLY A 106 -3.70 -11.82 -15.19
C GLY A 106 -5.17 -12.23 -15.23
N GLN A 107 -5.90 -11.88 -14.19
CA GLN A 107 -7.35 -12.00 -14.07
C GLN A 107 -7.93 -10.62 -13.79
N GLU A 108 -8.91 -10.21 -14.55
CA GLU A 108 -9.64 -8.98 -14.29
C GLU A 108 -10.48 -9.12 -13.02
N ILE A 109 -10.34 -8.12 -12.12
CA ILE A 109 -11.10 -8.03 -10.87
C ILE A 109 -12.37 -7.18 -11.08
N GLY A 110 -12.24 -6.08 -11.82
CA GLY A 110 -13.34 -5.18 -12.08
C GLY A 110 -12.91 -3.78 -12.49
N LEU A 111 -13.92 -2.94 -12.77
CA LEU A 111 -13.69 -1.54 -13.15
C LEU A 111 -13.22 -0.68 -11.99
N MET A 112 -12.30 0.21 -12.28
CA MET A 112 -11.75 1.20 -11.37
C MET A 112 -11.95 2.60 -11.92
N LYS A 113 -12.83 3.39 -11.30
CA LYS A 113 -13.25 4.72 -11.80
C LYS A 113 -12.45 5.90 -11.31
N ARG A 114 -11.62 5.71 -10.29
CA ARG A 114 -10.66 6.70 -9.78
C ARG A 114 -9.37 6.03 -9.43
N TYR A 115 -8.32 6.81 -9.43
CA TYR A 115 -6.95 6.33 -9.31
C TYR A 115 -6.52 6.18 -7.84
N TRP A 116 -7.27 5.35 -7.08
CA TRP A 116 -6.93 4.99 -5.71
C TRP A 116 -6.90 3.48 -5.59
N LEU A 117 -5.76 2.97 -5.19
CA LEU A 117 -5.49 1.55 -5.00
C LEU A 117 -4.62 1.40 -3.76
N THR A 118 -5.05 0.58 -2.82
CA THR A 118 -4.29 0.26 -1.61
C THR A 118 -4.58 -1.15 -1.14
N THR A 119 -3.78 -1.66 -0.22
CA THR A 119 -3.92 -3.00 0.37
C THR A 119 -3.56 -2.98 1.85
N ASN A 120 -4.13 -3.90 2.61
CA ASN A 120 -3.69 -4.24 3.96
C ASN A 120 -2.82 -5.51 4.00
N GLY A 121 -2.35 -5.99 2.84
CA GLY A 121 -1.60 -7.24 2.70
C GLY A 121 -2.46 -8.47 2.43
N GLN A 122 -3.77 -8.40 2.67
CA GLN A 122 -4.75 -9.47 2.40
C GLN A 122 -5.81 -9.04 1.39
N ASN A 123 -6.48 -7.93 1.68
CA ASN A 123 -7.53 -7.36 0.85
C ASN A 123 -6.97 -6.22 0.01
N VAL A 124 -7.57 -5.99 -1.14
CA VAL A 124 -7.26 -4.88 -2.03
C VAL A 124 -8.45 -3.93 -2.08
N TYR A 125 -8.18 -2.65 -1.90
CA TYR A 125 -9.17 -1.58 -1.83
C TYR A 125 -8.99 -0.65 -3.03
N PHE A 126 -10.06 -0.40 -3.77
CA PHE A 126 -10.02 0.42 -4.98
C PHE A 126 -11.33 1.17 -5.20
N CYS A 127 -11.31 2.27 -5.91
CA CYS A 127 -12.50 3.07 -6.13
C CYS A 127 -13.28 2.56 -7.34
N GLN A 128 -14.53 2.15 -7.16
CA GLN A 128 -15.45 1.71 -8.23
C GLN A 128 -16.39 2.80 -8.69
N GLY A 129 -16.45 3.94 -8.03
CA GLY A 129 -17.33 5.05 -8.38
C GLY A 129 -17.21 6.21 -7.41
N ASN A 130 -18.05 7.23 -7.58
CA ASN A 130 -17.98 8.44 -6.76
C ASN A 130 -18.26 8.20 -5.26
N HIS A 131 -18.90 7.09 -4.92
CA HIS A 131 -19.31 6.75 -3.55
C HIS A 131 -19.27 5.25 -3.30
N VAL A 132 -18.50 4.51 -4.09
CA VAL A 132 -18.40 3.06 -3.95
C VAL A 132 -16.93 2.66 -3.86
N GLN A 133 -16.58 2.06 -2.74
CA GLN A 133 -15.30 1.41 -2.51
C GLN A 133 -15.43 -0.08 -2.86
N GLY A 134 -14.63 -0.55 -3.80
CA GLY A 134 -14.45 -1.98 -4.05
C GLY A 134 -13.46 -2.55 -3.02
N ILE A 135 -13.80 -3.70 -2.47
CA ILE A 135 -12.93 -4.48 -1.58
C ILE A 135 -12.83 -5.87 -2.20
N TYR A 136 -11.65 -6.24 -2.66
CA TYR A 136 -11.39 -7.58 -3.14
C TYR A 136 -10.72 -8.40 -2.04
N ASP A 137 -11.38 -9.47 -1.60
CA ASP A 137 -10.95 -10.34 -0.50
C ASP A 137 -10.11 -11.55 -0.95
N GLY A 138 -9.69 -11.57 -2.21
CA GLY A 138 -8.98 -12.68 -2.84
C GLY A 138 -9.90 -13.59 -3.68
N SER A 139 -11.21 -13.56 -3.45
CA SER A 139 -12.21 -14.40 -4.14
C SER A 139 -13.29 -13.58 -4.87
N ALA A 140 -13.78 -12.52 -4.26
CA ALA A 140 -14.87 -11.70 -4.77
C ALA A 140 -14.68 -10.21 -4.46
N VAL A 141 -15.36 -9.37 -5.21
CA VAL A 141 -15.44 -7.93 -4.94
C VAL A 141 -16.67 -7.64 -4.09
N ILE A 142 -16.44 -7.08 -2.93
CA ILE A 142 -17.50 -6.53 -2.06
C ILE A 142 -17.56 -5.04 -2.30
N GLN A 143 -18.75 -4.49 -2.45
CA GLN A 143 -18.96 -3.06 -2.61
C GLN A 143 -19.37 -2.44 -1.28
N ALA A 144 -18.58 -1.50 -0.79
CA ALA A 144 -18.91 -0.71 0.39
C ALA A 144 -19.36 0.70 -0.04
N ALA A 145 -20.53 1.12 0.40
CA ALA A 145 -21.01 2.46 0.16
C ALA A 145 -20.21 3.46 1.01
N LEU A 146 -19.73 4.52 0.39
CA LEU A 146 -19.17 5.67 1.09
C LEU A 146 -20.32 6.59 1.48
N SER A 147 -20.44 6.93 2.76
CA SER A 147 -21.63 7.53 3.34
C SER A 147 -21.93 8.96 2.89
N SER A 148 -21.01 9.63 2.22
CA SER A 148 -21.25 10.97 1.64
C SER A 148 -20.23 11.39 0.58
N ASN A 149 -20.62 12.37 -0.26
CA ASN A 149 -19.76 13.10 -1.19
C ASN A 149 -18.53 13.77 -0.54
N ARG A 150 -18.39 13.70 0.77
CA ARG A 150 -17.37 14.39 1.55
C ARG A 150 -16.29 13.45 2.07
N GLU A 151 -16.56 12.16 2.05
CA GLU A 151 -15.55 11.13 2.36
C GLU A 151 -14.76 10.86 1.10
N GLY A 152 -13.45 11.05 1.13
CA GLY A 152 -12.55 10.70 0.07
C GLY A 152 -12.52 9.18 -0.15
N SER A 153 -11.83 8.74 -1.19
CA SER A 153 -11.49 7.32 -1.32
C SER A 153 -10.60 6.88 -0.18
N VAL A 154 -10.66 5.61 0.20
CA VAL A 154 -9.71 5.01 1.15
C VAL A 154 -8.32 5.08 0.53
N GLU A 155 -7.41 5.75 1.21
CA GLU A 155 -6.04 5.93 0.74
C GLU A 155 -5.05 5.01 1.46
N ALA A 156 -5.36 4.63 2.70
CA ALA A 156 -4.57 3.66 3.45
C ALA A 156 -5.47 2.82 4.36
N VAL A 157 -5.09 1.58 4.57
CA VAL A 157 -5.81 0.63 5.42
C VAL A 157 -4.82 -0.09 6.31
N TYR A 158 -5.20 -0.30 7.57
CA TYR A 158 -4.47 -1.14 8.50
C TYR A 158 -5.40 -2.18 9.11
N GLY A 159 -4.91 -3.41 9.24
CA GLY A 159 -5.74 -4.53 9.68
C GLY A 159 -6.92 -4.77 8.73
N ASN A 160 -8.00 -5.33 9.24
CA ASN A 160 -9.15 -5.71 8.41
C ASN A 160 -10.22 -4.61 8.29
N ASP A 161 -10.14 -3.58 9.10
CA ASP A 161 -11.25 -2.66 9.31
C ASP A 161 -10.84 -1.19 9.54
N THR A 162 -9.58 -0.88 9.75
CA THR A 162 -9.16 0.50 10.01
C THR A 162 -8.78 1.19 8.71
N ALA A 163 -9.61 2.14 8.27
CA ALA A 163 -9.39 2.91 7.06
C ALA A 163 -9.02 4.35 7.37
N TYR A 164 -8.12 4.89 6.57
CA TYR A 164 -7.72 6.30 6.60
C TYR A 164 -8.01 6.92 5.23
N PHE A 165 -8.50 8.14 5.26
CA PHE A 165 -8.77 8.90 4.06
C PHE A 165 -8.50 10.39 4.28
N HIS A 166 -8.07 11.07 3.23
CA HIS A 166 -7.89 12.50 3.22
C HIS A 166 -9.12 13.19 2.64
N ARG A 167 -9.76 14.02 3.46
CA ARG A 167 -10.82 14.91 3.01
C ARG A 167 -10.19 16.23 2.60
N SER A 168 -10.21 16.52 1.30
CA SER A 168 -9.79 17.81 0.78
C SER A 168 -10.87 18.89 1.00
N GLY A 169 -10.46 20.13 1.06
CA GLY A 169 -11.37 21.28 1.15
C GLY A 169 -10.90 22.39 2.08
N ALA A 170 -11.66 23.48 2.07
CA ALA A 170 -11.38 24.68 2.86
C ALA A 170 -12.23 24.74 4.16
N SER A 171 -12.71 23.61 4.65
CA SER A 171 -13.54 23.58 5.85
C SER A 171 -12.77 23.04 7.06
N ALA A 172 -13.21 23.37 8.26
CA ALA A 172 -12.64 22.86 9.50
C ALA A 172 -12.70 21.33 9.62
N THR A 173 -13.48 20.66 8.75
CA THR A 173 -13.60 19.19 8.71
C THR A 173 -12.67 18.57 7.64
N ALA A 174 -11.93 19.37 6.87
CA ALA A 174 -10.92 18.87 5.94
C ALA A 174 -9.72 18.33 6.72
N GLY A 175 -9.23 17.18 6.30
CA GLY A 175 -8.05 16.58 6.94
C GLY A 175 -8.02 15.06 6.86
N ILE A 176 -7.17 14.47 7.67
CA ILE A 176 -7.05 13.02 7.77
C ILE A 176 -8.11 12.50 8.74
N THR A 177 -8.93 11.60 8.27
CA THR A 177 -9.98 10.95 9.04
C THR A 177 -9.67 9.45 9.12
N ARG A 178 -9.85 8.88 10.32
CA ARG A 178 -9.87 7.45 10.56
C ARG A 178 -11.30 6.98 10.71
N ALA A 179 -11.64 5.85 10.14
CA ALA A 179 -12.94 5.22 10.32
C ALA A 179 -12.80 3.69 10.33
N THR A 180 -13.81 3.02 10.88
CA THR A 180 -13.98 1.58 10.73
C THR A 180 -14.62 1.32 9.38
N LEU A 181 -13.96 0.53 8.54
CA LEU A 181 -14.49 0.10 7.25
C LEU A 181 -15.20 -1.25 7.43
N THR A 182 -16.46 -1.29 7.01
CA THR A 182 -17.29 -2.49 7.00
C THR A 182 -17.82 -2.72 5.59
N LYS A 183 -18.46 -3.86 5.37
CA LYS A 183 -19.20 -4.12 4.11
C LYS A 183 -20.33 -3.11 3.83
N ASP A 184 -20.82 -2.45 4.87
CA ASP A 184 -21.92 -1.49 4.77
C ASP A 184 -21.41 -0.03 4.65
N GLY A 185 -20.09 0.18 4.62
CA GLY A 185 -19.44 1.48 4.48
C GLY A 185 -18.59 1.85 5.70
N PHE A 186 -18.40 3.16 5.91
CA PHE A 186 -17.65 3.66 7.06
C PHE A 186 -18.53 3.88 8.27
N SER A 187 -18.02 3.49 9.43
CA SER A 187 -18.60 3.80 10.72
C SER A 187 -17.58 4.53 11.61
N ASN A 188 -18.09 5.26 12.63
CA ASN A 188 -17.26 5.93 13.63
C ASN A 188 -16.15 6.83 13.05
N PRO A 189 -16.44 7.71 12.07
CA PRO A 189 -15.42 8.58 11.52
C PRO A 189 -14.90 9.56 12.57
N LYS A 190 -13.57 9.61 12.73
CA LYS A 190 -12.87 10.52 13.64
C LYS A 190 -11.88 11.36 12.84
N LEU A 191 -12.03 12.68 12.83
CA LEU A 191 -11.01 13.57 12.30
C LEU A 191 -9.79 13.54 13.24
N LEU A 192 -8.65 13.12 12.70
CA LEU A 192 -7.40 13.01 13.45
C LEU A 192 -6.53 14.26 13.30
N LEU A 193 -6.44 14.77 12.07
CA LEU A 193 -5.60 15.91 11.73
C LEU A 193 -6.38 16.85 10.81
N ALA A 194 -6.71 18.02 11.31
CA ALA A 194 -7.31 19.07 10.50
C ALA A 194 -6.23 19.73 9.62
N THR A 195 -6.32 19.51 8.32
CA THR A 195 -5.32 20.05 7.37
C THR A 195 -5.55 21.53 7.07
N PHE A 196 -6.76 22.04 7.28
CA PHE A 196 -7.11 23.43 6.98
C PHE A 196 -6.26 24.43 7.76
N GLY A 197 -6.19 24.31 9.08
CA GLY A 197 -5.41 25.23 9.91
C GLY A 197 -3.90 25.11 9.66
N TYR A 198 -3.40 23.92 9.37
CA TYR A 198 -2.01 23.71 9.01
C TYR A 198 -1.68 24.36 7.66
N MET A 199 -2.55 24.21 6.65
CA MET A 199 -2.40 24.88 5.36
C MET A 199 -2.41 26.39 5.48
N ASP A 200 -3.24 26.98 6.37
CA ASP A 200 -3.27 28.41 6.58
C ASP A 200 -1.99 28.95 7.21
N GLN A 201 -1.41 28.24 8.16
CA GLN A 201 -0.10 28.58 8.71
C GLN A 201 1.00 28.56 7.64
N ARG A 202 0.98 27.57 6.74
CA ARG A 202 1.93 27.45 5.64
C ARG A 202 1.68 28.49 4.54
N LYS A 203 0.43 28.79 4.20
CA LYS A 203 0.08 29.87 3.28
C LYS A 203 0.53 31.24 3.78
N ALA A 204 0.45 31.49 5.09
CA ALA A 204 0.99 32.70 5.70
C ALA A 204 2.50 32.84 5.46
N ALA A 205 3.22 31.72 5.33
CA ALA A 205 4.63 31.66 4.94
C ALA A 205 4.86 31.71 3.42
N LYS A 206 3.82 31.90 2.61
CA LYS A 206 3.83 31.89 1.13
C LYS A 206 4.25 30.56 0.52
N ASP A 207 3.98 29.47 1.20
CA ASP A 207 4.25 28.11 0.73
C ASP A 207 3.02 27.52 0.07
N GLU A 208 3.19 26.82 -1.04
CA GLU A 208 2.19 25.91 -1.58
C GLU A 208 2.33 24.55 -0.86
N VAL A 209 1.28 24.09 -0.21
CA VAL A 209 1.30 22.82 0.56
C VAL A 209 0.22 21.90 0.04
N SER A 210 0.60 20.68 -0.26
CA SER A 210 -0.31 19.61 -0.64
C SER A 210 -0.09 18.38 0.25
N PRO A 211 -1.07 17.99 1.06
CA PRO A 211 -1.00 16.77 1.85
C PRO A 211 -1.30 15.55 0.98
N LYS A 212 -0.59 14.46 1.22
CA LYS A 212 -0.83 13.15 0.61
C LYS A 212 -0.68 12.07 1.66
N LEU A 213 -1.73 11.31 1.89
CA LEU A 213 -1.66 10.11 2.71
C LEU A 213 -0.90 9.02 1.94
N ILE A 214 0.02 8.34 2.61
CA ILE A 214 0.93 7.37 1.98
C ILE A 214 0.58 5.95 2.38
N ALA A 215 0.48 5.68 3.68
CA ALA A 215 0.28 4.34 4.22
C ALA A 215 -0.26 4.41 5.65
N ALA A 216 -0.70 3.26 6.16
CA ALA A 216 -1.01 3.04 7.57
C ALA A 216 -0.47 1.68 8.02
N ASP A 217 -0.11 1.59 9.30
CA ASP A 217 0.32 0.36 9.96
C ASP A 217 -0.10 0.34 11.44
N ALA A 218 0.47 -0.58 12.24
CA ALA A 218 0.18 -0.67 13.67
C ALA A 218 0.59 0.57 14.46
N ASP A 219 1.62 1.29 13.98
CA ASP A 219 2.14 2.48 14.66
C ASP A 219 1.32 3.74 14.34
N GLY A 220 0.45 3.68 13.30
CA GLY A 220 -0.42 4.77 12.89
C GLY A 220 -0.47 5.01 11.39
N PHE A 221 -0.28 6.25 10.94
CA PHE A 221 -0.32 6.59 9.52
C PHE A 221 0.82 7.51 9.11
N TYR A 222 1.11 7.51 7.80
CA TYR A 222 2.20 8.25 7.18
C TYR A 222 1.64 9.23 6.15
N MET A 223 2.07 10.47 6.22
CA MET A 223 1.60 11.52 5.34
C MET A 223 2.77 12.35 4.81
N GLN A 224 2.79 12.59 3.52
CA GLN A 224 3.72 13.53 2.89
C GLN A 224 3.10 14.92 2.87
N TRP A 225 3.92 15.91 3.22
CA TRP A 225 3.64 17.30 2.94
C TRP A 225 4.56 17.79 1.83
N THR A 226 4.00 18.06 0.68
CA THR A 226 4.73 18.73 -0.39
C THR A 226 4.62 20.22 -0.19
N ALA A 227 5.72 20.88 0.09
CA ALA A 227 5.77 22.33 0.21
C ALA A 227 6.71 22.91 -0.82
N ARG A 228 6.23 23.89 -1.57
CA ARG A 228 7.01 24.69 -2.48
C ARG A 228 7.34 26.02 -1.81
N HIS A 229 8.62 26.28 -1.58
CA HIS A 229 9.09 27.52 -0.99
C HIS A 229 9.45 28.56 -2.06
N GLY A 230 8.94 29.78 -1.91
CA GLY A 230 9.40 30.96 -2.63
C GLY A 230 8.86 31.12 -4.04
N SER A 231 9.14 32.35 -4.58
CA SER A 231 8.61 32.87 -5.82
C SER A 231 8.92 32.04 -7.05
N ASN A 232 8.14 32.24 -8.05
CA ASN A 232 8.14 31.91 -9.48
C ASN A 232 9.31 31.18 -10.16
N ASN A 233 10.46 30.97 -9.51
CA ASN A 233 11.63 30.29 -10.07
C ASN A 233 11.91 28.91 -9.48
N GLY A 234 11.03 28.39 -8.63
CA GLY A 234 10.96 26.97 -8.32
C GLY A 234 12.13 26.34 -7.56
N THR A 235 12.87 27.09 -6.77
CA THR A 235 14.14 26.64 -6.20
C THR A 235 14.07 25.95 -4.84
N GLY A 236 12.92 25.84 -4.22
CA GLY A 236 12.84 25.18 -2.91
C GLY A 236 11.64 24.25 -2.79
N TRP A 237 11.86 22.94 -2.82
CA TRP A 237 10.86 21.95 -2.45
C TRP A 237 11.27 21.28 -1.15
N THR A 238 10.38 21.25 -0.17
CA THR A 238 10.49 20.33 0.96
C THR A 238 9.37 19.31 0.87
N ASN A 239 9.69 18.06 1.10
CA ASN A 239 8.74 16.97 1.01
C ASN A 239 8.95 15.98 2.15
N PRO A 240 8.91 16.45 3.39
CA PRO A 240 9.01 15.56 4.51
C PRO A 240 7.82 14.59 4.50
N VAL A 241 8.08 13.36 4.89
CA VAL A 241 7.05 12.45 5.33
C VAL A 241 6.99 12.53 6.85
N TYR A 242 5.79 12.61 7.38
CA TYR A 242 5.51 12.57 8.80
C TYR A 242 4.85 11.26 9.18
N ALA A 243 5.29 10.66 10.26
CA ALA A 243 4.61 9.57 10.92
C ALA A 243 3.75 10.12 12.06
N PHE A 244 2.52 9.69 12.13
CA PHE A 244 1.55 10.02 13.17
C PHE A 244 1.10 8.75 13.87
N ASP A 245 0.81 8.85 15.17
CA ASP A 245 0.16 7.77 15.89
C ASP A 245 -1.32 7.59 15.44
N PRO A 246 -2.01 6.53 15.87
CA PRO A 246 -3.41 6.30 15.50
C PRO A 246 -4.37 7.41 15.95
N ASP A 247 -3.98 8.28 16.84
CA ASP A 247 -4.77 9.41 17.32
C ASP A 247 -4.43 10.74 16.67
N GLY A 248 -3.46 10.76 15.74
CA GLY A 248 -3.07 11.93 14.96
C GLY A 248 -1.99 12.80 15.59
N LYS A 249 -1.28 12.30 16.61
CA LYS A 249 -0.11 12.97 17.17
C LYS A 249 1.11 12.66 16.31
N GLU A 250 1.84 13.70 15.91
CA GLU A 250 3.10 13.55 15.20
C GLU A 250 4.14 12.82 16.06
N LEU A 251 4.73 11.78 15.49
CA LEU A 251 5.78 10.98 16.11
C LEU A 251 7.17 11.41 15.62
N ARG A 252 7.33 11.60 14.32
CA ARG A 252 8.60 11.95 13.67
C ARG A 252 8.41 12.38 12.23
N SER A 253 9.48 12.95 11.65
CA SER A 253 9.56 13.26 10.23
C SER A 253 10.75 12.59 9.57
N PHE A 254 10.67 12.46 8.23
CA PHE A 254 11.71 11.92 7.37
C PHE A 254 12.04 12.96 6.31
N GLU A 255 13.24 13.51 6.38
CA GLU A 255 13.68 14.62 5.52
C GLU A 255 14.34 14.08 4.24
N VAL A 256 13.58 13.99 3.18
CA VAL A 256 14.02 13.40 1.90
C VAL A 256 15.16 14.16 1.24
N ASN A 257 15.15 15.47 1.35
CA ASN A 257 16.03 16.35 0.57
C ASN A 257 17.41 16.57 1.18
N THR A 258 17.62 16.11 2.42
CA THR A 258 18.90 16.30 3.10
C THR A 258 20.03 15.64 2.32
N GLY A 259 21.04 16.44 1.95
CA GLY A 259 22.21 15.96 1.22
C GLY A 259 22.01 15.66 -0.26
N LEU A 260 20.84 15.94 -0.85
CA LEU A 260 20.63 15.82 -2.28
C LEU A 260 21.06 17.09 -3.01
N ALA A 261 21.63 16.93 -4.20
CA ALA A 261 21.88 18.05 -5.11
C ALA A 261 20.55 18.73 -5.52
N GLU A 262 20.58 20.02 -5.77
CA GLU A 262 19.38 20.83 -6.05
C GLU A 262 18.48 20.24 -7.15
N GLY A 263 19.06 19.80 -8.26
CA GLY A 263 18.29 19.18 -9.35
C GLY A 263 17.67 17.81 -9.01
N MET A 264 18.13 17.15 -7.95
CA MET A 264 17.57 15.87 -7.46
C MET A 264 16.49 16.09 -6.41
N GLN A 265 16.47 17.20 -5.72
CA GLN A 265 15.50 17.52 -4.67
C GLN A 265 14.07 17.55 -5.23
N GLN A 266 13.86 18.24 -6.35
CA GLN A 266 12.54 18.32 -6.99
C GLN A 266 12.05 16.93 -7.49
N ALA A 267 12.95 16.13 -8.04
CA ALA A 267 12.59 14.81 -8.53
C ALA A 267 12.24 13.83 -7.40
N SER A 268 12.90 13.94 -6.26
CA SER A 268 12.58 13.15 -5.06
C SER A 268 11.26 13.57 -4.44
N ALA A 269 10.86 14.81 -4.64
CA ALA A 269 9.64 15.39 -4.13
C ALA A 269 8.37 14.79 -4.73
N SER A 270 8.41 14.41 -5.99
CA SER A 270 7.27 13.91 -6.77
C SER A 270 7.32 12.40 -6.98
N GLY A 271 8.39 11.75 -6.56
CA GLY A 271 8.55 10.32 -6.72
C GLY A 271 7.63 9.50 -5.81
N PRO A 272 7.35 8.25 -6.18
CA PRO A 272 6.61 7.34 -5.33
C PRO A 272 7.31 7.08 -3.99
N ILE A 273 6.51 6.92 -2.94
CA ILE A 273 6.96 6.65 -1.57
C ILE A 273 6.38 5.32 -1.12
N VAL A 274 7.19 4.52 -0.42
CA VAL A 274 6.75 3.25 0.17
C VAL A 274 7.07 3.22 1.66
N VAL A 275 6.17 2.62 2.44
CA VAL A 275 6.37 2.32 3.86
C VAL A 275 6.34 0.81 4.01
N THR A 276 7.48 0.22 4.36
CA THR A 276 7.63 -1.21 4.62
C THR A 276 7.52 -1.50 6.12
N GLN A 277 7.76 -2.73 6.50
CA GLN A 277 7.78 -3.11 7.92
C GLN A 277 8.75 -2.26 8.74
N ASP A 278 9.98 -2.05 8.26
CA ASP A 278 11.04 -1.39 9.02
C ASP A 278 11.55 -0.07 8.40
N TYR A 279 11.11 0.27 7.18
CA TYR A 279 11.67 1.38 6.42
C TYR A 279 10.62 2.30 5.82
N VAL A 280 11.02 3.55 5.60
CA VAL A 280 10.36 4.50 4.70
C VAL A 280 11.29 4.76 3.53
N GLY A 281 10.81 4.54 2.31
CA GLY A 281 11.59 4.66 1.08
C GLY A 281 11.03 5.70 0.13
N PHE A 282 11.91 6.50 -0.45
CA PHE A 282 11.60 7.56 -1.40
C PHE A 282 12.30 7.31 -2.72
N THR A 283 11.56 7.34 -3.81
CA THR A 283 12.13 7.17 -5.15
C THR A 283 12.24 8.49 -5.88
N GLY A 284 13.30 8.65 -6.67
CA GLY A 284 13.46 9.79 -7.56
C GLY A 284 14.69 9.59 -8.45
N ARG A 285 14.63 9.97 -9.72
CA ARG A 285 15.72 9.94 -10.72
C ARG A 285 16.77 8.83 -10.53
N GLY A 286 16.33 7.59 -10.44
CA GLY A 286 17.23 6.44 -10.28
C GLY A 286 17.77 6.24 -8.86
N LEU A 287 17.28 7.02 -7.89
CA LEU A 287 17.68 6.93 -6.49
C LEU A 287 16.51 6.41 -5.64
N PHE A 288 16.82 5.49 -4.75
CA PHE A 288 15.91 5.05 -3.68
C PHE A 288 16.57 5.35 -2.33
N ARG A 289 16.10 6.39 -1.67
CA ARG A 289 16.56 6.80 -0.36
C ARG A 289 15.75 6.13 0.73
N ILE A 290 16.42 5.55 1.71
CA ILE A 290 15.83 4.68 2.72
C ILE A 290 16.12 5.22 4.10
N PHE A 291 15.07 5.29 4.92
CA PHE A 291 15.11 5.69 6.32
C PHE A 291 14.62 4.54 7.20
N ASN A 292 15.21 4.40 8.38
CA ASN A 292 14.68 3.53 9.40
C ASN A 292 13.36 4.10 9.94
N LYS A 293 12.31 3.33 9.87
CA LYS A 293 10.94 3.75 10.21
C LYS A 293 10.80 4.16 11.68
N LYS A 294 11.47 3.44 12.59
CA LYS A 294 11.38 3.68 14.05
C LYS A 294 12.18 4.88 14.52
N THR A 295 13.34 5.10 13.94
CA THR A 295 14.24 6.17 14.40
C THR A 295 14.19 7.43 13.57
N GLY A 296 13.71 7.37 12.33
CA GLY A 296 13.77 8.45 11.35
C GLY A 296 15.17 8.67 10.76
N ALA A 297 16.16 7.88 11.16
CA ALA A 297 17.52 8.02 10.68
C ALA A 297 17.66 7.53 9.23
N ALA A 298 18.40 8.27 8.41
CA ALA A 298 18.76 7.81 7.07
C ALA A 298 19.63 6.54 7.18
N VAL A 299 19.24 5.51 6.43
CA VAL A 299 20.00 4.25 6.33
C VAL A 299 20.98 4.33 5.17
N GLY A 300 20.56 4.89 4.04
CA GLY A 300 21.37 5.04 2.85
C GLY A 300 20.54 5.16 1.58
N ASP A 301 21.25 5.15 0.47
CA ASP A 301 20.68 5.28 -0.86
C ASP A 301 21.01 4.03 -1.70
N ILE A 302 20.02 3.58 -2.49
CA ILE A 302 20.20 2.57 -3.53
C ILE A 302 20.04 3.26 -4.88
N THR A 303 20.97 3.04 -5.81
CA THR A 303 20.79 3.47 -7.20
C THR A 303 20.13 2.33 -7.99
N TYR A 304 18.99 2.62 -8.62
CA TYR A 304 18.35 1.70 -9.54
C TYR A 304 19.14 1.63 -10.86
N GLN A 305 20.09 0.73 -10.90
CA GLN A 305 20.88 0.47 -12.10
C GLN A 305 20.70 -1.00 -12.50
N ILE A 306 20.11 -1.22 -13.67
CA ILE A 306 19.88 -2.53 -14.24
C ILE A 306 20.58 -2.56 -15.58
N ASP A 307 21.42 -3.55 -15.83
CA ASP A 307 22.23 -3.67 -17.06
C ASP A 307 23.03 -2.39 -17.42
N GLY A 308 23.54 -1.72 -16.39
CA GLY A 308 24.31 -0.49 -16.56
C GLY A 308 23.49 0.76 -16.84
N GLN A 309 22.17 0.68 -16.92
CA GLN A 309 21.27 1.81 -17.11
C GLN A 309 20.59 2.21 -15.80
N ILE A 310 20.48 3.50 -15.55
CA ILE A 310 19.76 4.05 -14.39
C ILE A 310 18.30 4.24 -14.77
N TYR A 311 17.41 3.69 -13.95
CA TYR A 311 15.96 3.78 -14.12
C TYR A 311 15.31 4.59 -13.01
N THR A 312 14.12 5.11 -13.29
CA THR A 312 13.21 5.66 -12.27
C THR A 312 11.97 4.79 -12.26
N PRO A 313 11.59 4.22 -11.11
CA PRO A 313 10.36 3.46 -10.99
C PRO A 313 9.12 4.28 -11.40
N ASP A 314 8.21 3.65 -12.13
CA ASP A 314 6.92 4.24 -12.48
C ASP A 314 5.92 4.08 -11.32
N ALA A 315 5.90 2.92 -10.67
CA ALA A 315 5.09 2.63 -9.50
C ALA A 315 5.92 1.89 -8.45
N ILE A 316 5.53 1.99 -7.19
CA ILE A 316 6.17 1.30 -6.07
C ILE A 316 5.13 0.84 -5.06
N ALA A 317 5.34 -0.34 -4.47
CA ALA A 317 4.48 -0.90 -3.43
C ALA A 317 5.28 -1.82 -2.50
N THR A 318 4.63 -2.27 -1.43
CA THR A 318 5.13 -3.31 -0.52
C THR A 318 4.04 -4.33 -0.25
N ASP A 319 4.42 -5.54 0.12
CA ASP A 319 3.54 -6.60 0.60
C ASP A 319 3.31 -6.56 2.12
N GLY A 320 3.71 -5.46 2.76
CA GLY A 320 3.64 -5.30 4.22
C GLY A 320 4.86 -5.81 4.97
N THR A 321 5.82 -6.42 4.27
CA THR A 321 7.14 -6.82 4.79
C THR A 321 8.22 -5.81 4.38
N ASN A 322 9.49 -6.21 4.36
CA ASN A 322 10.59 -5.40 3.83
C ASN A 322 10.83 -5.62 2.33
N HIS A 323 9.89 -6.24 1.63
CA HIS A 323 9.95 -6.33 0.17
C HIS A 323 9.39 -5.08 -0.48
N VAL A 324 10.15 -4.52 -1.40
CA VAL A 324 9.76 -3.36 -2.20
C VAL A 324 9.60 -3.79 -3.65
N TYR A 325 8.39 -3.66 -4.15
CA TYR A 325 8.04 -3.96 -5.53
C TYR A 325 7.98 -2.67 -6.32
N PHE A 326 8.55 -2.66 -7.53
CA PHE A 326 8.48 -1.49 -8.39
C PHE A 326 8.43 -1.88 -9.87
N THR A 327 7.86 -1.00 -10.66
CA THR A 327 7.71 -1.19 -12.09
C THR A 327 8.60 -0.24 -12.87
N ILE A 328 9.05 -0.72 -14.04
CA ILE A 328 9.74 0.08 -15.04
C ILE A 328 9.09 -0.20 -16.39
N TYR A 329 8.60 0.86 -17.06
CA TYR A 329 8.03 0.74 -18.38
C TYR A 329 9.06 1.06 -19.46
N ASN A 330 9.39 0.06 -20.27
CA ASN A 330 10.26 0.24 -21.43
C ASN A 330 9.42 0.70 -22.63
N ARG A 331 9.37 2.02 -22.86
CA ARG A 331 8.61 2.63 -23.95
C ARG A 331 9.01 2.16 -25.33
N LYS A 332 10.28 1.80 -25.54
CA LYS A 332 10.78 1.36 -26.86
C LYS A 332 10.27 -0.02 -27.23
N GLN A 333 10.19 -0.91 -26.25
CA GLN A 333 9.74 -2.28 -26.40
C GLN A 333 8.25 -2.45 -26.11
N ASN A 334 7.61 -1.43 -25.52
CA ASN A 334 6.23 -1.47 -25.01
C ASN A 334 6.02 -2.59 -23.99
N VAL A 335 7.00 -2.79 -23.11
CA VAL A 335 6.99 -3.85 -22.10
C VAL A 335 7.08 -3.24 -20.71
N GLN A 336 6.24 -3.72 -19.80
CA GLN A 336 6.27 -3.41 -18.38
C GLN A 336 7.10 -4.49 -17.67
N HIS A 337 8.12 -4.07 -16.95
CA HIS A 337 8.89 -4.94 -16.07
C HIS A 337 8.50 -4.71 -14.62
N LEU A 338 8.49 -5.77 -13.82
CA LEU A 338 8.22 -5.72 -12.39
C LEU A 338 9.39 -6.33 -11.63
N TYR A 339 9.89 -5.60 -10.67
CA TYR A 339 11.03 -5.97 -9.86
C TYR A 339 10.68 -6.02 -8.38
N ARG A 340 11.46 -6.78 -7.61
CA ARG A 340 11.41 -6.82 -6.15
C ARG A 340 12.81 -6.61 -5.56
N LEU A 341 12.90 -5.73 -4.57
CA LEU A 341 14.05 -5.56 -3.69
C LEU A 341 13.73 -6.15 -2.32
N ASP A 342 14.63 -6.93 -1.77
CA ASP A 342 14.52 -7.43 -0.40
C ASP A 342 15.43 -6.60 0.51
N LEU A 343 14.84 -5.65 1.23
CA LEU A 343 15.56 -4.80 2.19
C LEU A 343 15.97 -5.62 3.43
N PRO A 344 17.15 -5.34 4.00
CA PRO A 344 17.72 -6.15 5.09
C PRO A 344 17.00 -6.07 6.41
#